data_b5a1adb1a1f134266d4b163069e534c3
#
_entry.id   b5a1adb1a1f134266d4b163069e534c3
#
_cell.length_a   1.000
_cell.length_b   1.000
_cell.length_c   1.000
_cell.angle_alpha   90.00
_cell.angle_beta   90.00
_cell.angle_gamma   90.00
#
_symmetry.space_group_name_H-M   'P 1'
#
loop_
_entity.id
_entity.type
_entity.pdbx_description
1 polymer ?
#
loop_
_entity_poly.entity_id
_entity_poly.type
_entity_poly.pdbx_seq_one_letter_code
_entity_poly.pdbx_strand_id
1 'polypeptide(L)'
;MKLKQIVVSIENSPGRLLEVTRALGDAGINLRALNLVDTGAFGQLRLLVSDIAAARRILMEMQIPAFVNEVIAAVIEDKPGSLAKLLQPLGEANVNVVFMYAFIGFSSEKAVMIFRFSDNDKAIEVLQAGGIKLLDAKAFGIL
;
A
#
# COMPACT_ATOMS: atom_id res chain seq x y z
N MET A 1 -12.09 -3.58 -6.10
CA MET A 1 -11.23 -4.05 -5.01
C MET A 1 -9.83 -3.42 -5.04
N LYS A 2 -9.60 -2.49 -5.93
CA LYS A 2 -8.34 -1.75 -5.97
C LYS A 2 -8.38 -0.57 -5.01
N LEU A 3 -7.28 -0.37 -4.27
CA LEU A 3 -7.11 0.77 -3.36
C LEU A 3 -6.19 1.78 -4.00
N LYS A 4 -6.42 3.06 -3.75
CA LYS A 4 -5.53 4.12 -4.22
C LYS A 4 -4.43 4.35 -3.20
N GLN A 5 -3.20 4.30 -3.67
CA GLN A 5 -2.00 4.52 -2.87
C GLN A 5 -1.31 5.80 -3.34
N ILE A 6 -0.89 6.64 -2.40
CA ILE A 6 -0.03 7.78 -2.72
C ILE A 6 1.43 7.34 -2.62
N VAL A 7 2.20 7.69 -3.64
CA VAL A 7 3.65 7.52 -3.64
C VAL A 7 4.28 8.90 -3.60
N VAL A 8 5.05 9.15 -2.55
CA VAL A 8 5.67 10.44 -2.28
C VAL A 8 7.18 10.31 -2.48
N SER A 9 7.75 11.22 -3.27
CA SER A 9 9.20 11.32 -3.42
C SER A 9 9.72 12.34 -2.42
N ILE A 10 10.49 11.90 -1.44
CA ILE A 10 11.07 12.77 -0.41
C ILE A 10 12.58 12.69 -0.43
N GLU A 11 13.24 13.79 -0.07
CA GLU A 11 14.68 13.78 0.08
C GLU A 11 15.10 12.81 1.19
N ASN A 12 16.13 12.02 0.91
CA ASN A 12 16.69 11.10 1.91
C ASN A 12 17.61 11.86 2.85
N SER A 13 17.00 12.65 3.74
CA SER A 13 17.72 13.46 4.71
C SER A 13 16.97 13.51 6.04
N PRO A 14 17.67 13.71 7.16
CA PRO A 14 17.02 13.79 8.47
C PRO A 14 15.93 14.85 8.51
N GLY A 15 14.78 14.49 9.07
CA GLY A 15 13.66 15.40 9.29
C GLY A 15 12.65 15.48 8.15
N ARG A 16 12.94 15.00 6.94
CA ARG A 16 11.99 15.10 5.81
C ARG A 16 10.75 14.23 6.03
N LEU A 17 10.94 12.99 6.46
CA LEU A 17 9.81 12.11 6.77
C LEU A 17 8.95 12.70 7.89
N LEU A 18 9.58 13.29 8.91
CA LEU A 18 8.87 13.96 10.00
C LEU A 18 8.01 15.12 9.49
N GLU A 19 8.56 15.95 8.61
CA GLU A 19 7.82 17.09 8.03
C GLU A 19 6.54 16.62 7.32
N VAL A 20 6.67 15.59 6.47
CA VAL A 20 5.54 15.06 5.70
C VAL A 20 4.50 14.46 6.63
N THR A 21 4.91 13.60 7.54
CA THR A 21 3.97 12.92 8.45
C THR A 21 3.30 13.90 9.41
N ARG A 22 4.02 14.90 9.87
CA ARG A 22 3.46 15.94 10.72
C ARG A 22 2.41 16.77 9.98
N ALA A 23 2.68 17.19 8.75
CA ALA A 23 1.74 17.96 7.95
C ALA A 23 0.46 17.18 7.69
N LEU A 24 0.56 15.89 7.39
CA LEU A 24 -0.61 15.03 7.19
C LEU A 24 -1.38 14.84 8.51
N GLY A 25 -0.67 14.62 9.61
CA GLY A 25 -1.27 14.46 10.92
C GLY A 25 -2.00 15.72 11.41
N ASP A 26 -1.40 16.90 11.23
CA ASP A 26 -2.00 18.17 11.62
C ASP A 26 -3.28 18.46 10.84
N ALA A 27 -3.40 17.92 9.63
CA ALA A 27 -4.61 18.01 8.81
C ALA A 27 -5.65 16.93 9.12
N GLY A 28 -5.40 16.09 10.13
CA GLY A 28 -6.32 15.02 10.52
C GLY A 28 -6.30 13.81 9.62
N ILE A 29 -5.27 13.65 8.80
CA ILE A 29 -5.14 12.52 7.88
C ILE A 29 -4.41 11.38 8.59
N ASN A 30 -5.08 10.23 8.68
CA ASN A 30 -4.51 9.05 9.28
C ASN A 30 -3.77 8.20 8.25
N LEU A 31 -2.61 7.68 8.63
CA LEU A 31 -1.82 6.75 7.82
C LEU A 31 -2.28 5.33 8.15
N ARG A 32 -2.88 4.66 7.17
CA ARG A 32 -3.42 3.31 7.35
C ARG A 32 -2.39 2.23 7.10
N ALA A 33 -1.52 2.45 6.15
CA ALA A 33 -0.37 1.58 5.87
C ALA A 33 0.71 2.41 5.23
N LEU A 34 1.95 2.04 5.41
CA LEU A 34 3.07 2.79 4.87
C LEU A 34 4.29 1.92 4.65
N ASN A 35 5.11 2.36 3.71
CA ASN A 35 6.38 1.73 3.39
C ASN A 35 7.33 2.80 2.84
N LEU A 36 8.55 2.83 3.34
CA LEU A 36 9.58 3.74 2.87
C LEU A 36 10.73 2.94 2.26
N VAL A 37 11.08 3.27 1.04
CA VAL A 37 12.17 2.61 0.31
C VAL A 37 13.22 3.66 -0.07
N ASP A 38 14.48 3.36 0.22
CA ASP A 38 15.62 4.17 -0.17
C ASP A 38 15.92 3.93 -1.66
N THR A 39 15.99 5.02 -2.43
CA THR A 39 16.38 4.98 -3.84
C THR A 39 17.61 5.86 -4.12
N GLY A 40 18.40 6.14 -3.09
CA GLY A 40 19.61 6.98 -3.15
C GLY A 40 19.39 8.35 -2.54
N ALA A 41 19.47 9.41 -3.34
CA ALA A 41 19.28 10.78 -2.86
C ALA A 41 17.83 11.04 -2.40
N PHE A 42 16.88 10.26 -2.87
CA PHE A 42 15.48 10.35 -2.50
C PHE A 42 15.00 9.03 -1.90
N GLY A 43 13.92 9.10 -1.13
CA GLY A 43 13.16 7.95 -0.69
C GLY A 43 11.81 7.92 -1.37
N GLN A 44 11.25 6.73 -1.55
CA GLN A 44 9.87 6.54 -2.01
C GLN A 44 9.02 6.15 -0.82
N LEU A 45 8.11 7.05 -0.43
CA LEU A 45 7.17 6.80 0.66
C LEU A 45 5.83 6.39 0.06
N ARG A 46 5.42 5.16 0.31
CA ARG A 46 4.11 4.63 -0.11
C ARG A 46 3.15 4.73 1.04
N LEU A 47 1.99 5.33 0.81
CA LEU A 47 1.00 5.58 1.86
C LEU A 47 -0.40 5.15 1.42
N LEU A 48 -1.09 4.44 2.29
CA LEU A 48 -2.54 4.33 2.28
C LEU A 48 -3.07 5.25 3.37
N VAL A 49 -3.82 6.26 2.98
CA VAL A 49 -4.25 7.33 3.89
C VAL A 49 -5.78 7.38 4.00
N SER A 50 -6.27 7.93 5.10
CA SER A 50 -7.71 8.04 5.34
C SER A 50 -8.44 8.95 4.36
N ASP A 51 -7.75 9.97 3.81
CA ASP A 51 -8.32 10.91 2.86
C ASP A 51 -7.27 11.29 1.81
N ILE A 52 -7.37 10.64 0.65
CA ILE A 52 -6.37 10.80 -0.40
C ILE A 52 -6.43 12.17 -1.07
N ALA A 53 -7.62 12.75 -1.24
CA ALA A 53 -7.75 14.06 -1.86
C ALA A 53 -7.10 15.14 -0.99
N ALA A 54 -7.34 15.11 0.32
CA ALA A 54 -6.73 16.03 1.25
C ALA A 54 -5.22 15.84 1.33
N ALA A 55 -4.74 14.61 1.34
CA ALA A 55 -3.31 14.33 1.37
C ALA A 55 -2.60 14.88 0.13
N ARG A 56 -3.18 14.68 -1.05
CA ARG A 56 -2.61 15.21 -2.30
C ARG A 56 -2.50 16.72 -2.27
N ARG A 57 -3.54 17.39 -1.78
CA ARG A 57 -3.54 18.85 -1.67
C ARG A 57 -2.43 19.37 -0.76
N ILE A 58 -2.24 18.72 0.39
CA ILE A 58 -1.19 19.10 1.34
C ILE A 58 0.21 18.91 0.74
N LEU A 59 0.43 17.78 0.10
CA LEU A 59 1.72 17.51 -0.55
C LEU A 59 1.99 18.50 -1.68
N MET A 60 0.96 18.89 -2.43
CA MET A 60 1.08 19.90 -3.48
C MET A 60 1.45 21.26 -2.88
N GLU A 61 0.81 21.67 -1.79
CA GLU A 61 1.14 22.92 -1.08
C GLU A 61 2.57 22.93 -0.55
N MET A 62 3.07 21.78 -0.14
CA MET A 62 4.47 21.61 0.30
C MET A 62 5.46 21.49 -0.87
N GLN A 63 4.95 21.49 -2.11
CA GLN A 63 5.76 21.29 -3.32
C GLN A 63 6.54 19.98 -3.32
N ILE A 64 5.94 18.94 -2.77
CA ILE A 64 6.51 17.60 -2.71
C ILE A 64 5.89 16.76 -3.82
N PRO A 65 6.72 16.20 -4.74
CA PRO A 65 6.20 15.35 -5.81
C PRO A 65 5.50 14.12 -5.26
N ALA A 66 4.29 13.85 -5.75
CA ALA A 66 3.52 12.69 -5.37
C ALA A 66 2.64 12.25 -6.54
N PHE A 67 2.41 10.95 -6.64
CA PHE A 67 1.48 10.41 -7.61
C PHE A 67 0.65 9.29 -6.97
N VAL A 68 -0.45 8.93 -7.64
CA VAL A 68 -1.37 7.90 -7.16
C VAL A 68 -1.27 6.68 -8.07
N ASN A 69 -1.18 5.51 -7.49
CA ASN A 69 -1.34 4.26 -8.20
C ASN A 69 -2.33 3.36 -7.47
N GLU A 70 -2.66 2.24 -8.07
CA GLU A 70 -3.61 1.30 -7.51
C GLU A 70 -2.90 0.07 -6.96
N VAL A 71 -3.35 -0.38 -5.79
CA VAL A 71 -2.82 -1.56 -5.10
C VAL A 71 -3.96 -2.46 -4.67
N ILE A 72 -3.62 -3.68 -4.30
CA ILE A 72 -4.55 -4.70 -3.83
C ILE A 72 -4.14 -5.10 -2.42
N ALA A 73 -5.11 -5.17 -1.52
CA ALA A 73 -4.90 -5.64 -0.16
C ALA A 73 -5.50 -7.02 0.00
N ALA A 74 -4.66 -8.01 0.28
CA ALA A 74 -5.07 -9.40 0.43
C ALA A 74 -4.88 -9.85 1.89
N VAL A 75 -5.86 -10.54 2.43
CA VAL A 75 -5.80 -11.10 3.79
C VAL A 75 -5.28 -12.53 3.70
N ILE A 76 -4.23 -12.81 4.44
CA ILE A 76 -3.67 -14.17 4.54
C ILE A 76 -3.56 -14.56 6.02
N GLU A 77 -3.42 -15.85 6.26
CA GLU A 77 -3.10 -16.31 7.61
C GLU A 77 -1.65 -15.97 7.95
N ASP A 78 -1.42 -15.55 9.18
CA ASP A 78 -0.06 -15.22 9.65
C ASP A 78 0.61 -16.49 10.15
N LYS A 79 1.04 -17.32 9.19
CA LYS A 79 1.75 -18.58 9.48
C LYS A 79 2.70 -18.94 8.35
N PRO A 80 3.68 -19.83 8.61
CA PRO A 80 4.63 -20.24 7.58
C PRO A 80 3.95 -20.78 6.33
N GLY A 81 4.42 -20.35 5.16
CA GLY A 81 3.94 -20.81 3.86
C GLY A 81 2.72 -20.10 3.29
N SER A 82 2.04 -19.24 4.05
CA SER A 82 0.83 -18.57 3.58
C SER A 82 1.08 -17.68 2.37
N LEU A 83 2.17 -16.93 2.37
CA LEU A 83 2.52 -16.10 1.23
C LEU A 83 2.84 -16.94 0.00
N ALA A 84 3.58 -18.02 0.15
CA ALA A 84 3.91 -18.91 -0.96
C ALA A 84 2.64 -19.50 -1.60
N LYS A 85 1.66 -19.88 -0.79
CA LYS A 85 0.36 -20.37 -1.28
C LYS A 85 -0.38 -19.34 -2.09
N LEU A 86 -0.35 -18.07 -1.66
CA LEU A 86 -0.98 -16.98 -2.39
C LEU A 86 -0.27 -16.72 -3.72
N LEU A 87 1.05 -16.76 -3.73
CA LEU A 87 1.85 -16.42 -4.91
C LEU A 87 1.83 -17.49 -5.99
N GLN A 88 1.63 -18.75 -5.63
CA GLN A 88 1.70 -19.87 -6.59
C GLN A 88 0.74 -19.71 -7.77
N PRO A 89 -0.58 -19.50 -7.56
CA PRO A 89 -1.49 -19.33 -8.70
C PRO A 89 -1.22 -18.06 -9.52
N LEU A 90 -0.67 -17.04 -8.91
CA LEU A 90 -0.28 -15.82 -9.62
C LEU A 90 0.89 -16.10 -10.58
N GLY A 91 1.89 -16.83 -10.12
CA GLY A 91 3.01 -17.24 -10.97
C GLY A 91 2.56 -18.12 -12.13
N GLU A 92 1.66 -19.06 -11.88
CA GLU A 92 1.08 -19.92 -12.91
C GLU A 92 0.29 -19.12 -13.96
N ALA A 93 -0.35 -18.01 -13.54
CA ALA A 93 -1.07 -17.11 -14.42
C ALA A 93 -0.17 -16.04 -15.07
N ASN A 94 1.13 -16.13 -14.85
CA ASN A 94 2.13 -15.18 -15.38
C ASN A 94 1.90 -13.75 -14.90
N VAL A 95 1.45 -13.59 -13.66
CA VAL A 95 1.30 -12.29 -13.00
C VAL A 95 2.49 -12.05 -12.09
N ASN A 96 3.20 -10.95 -12.34
CA ASN A 96 4.38 -10.57 -11.56
C ASN A 96 4.02 -9.61 -10.43
N VAL A 97 4.69 -9.76 -9.29
CA VAL A 97 4.62 -8.79 -8.20
C VAL A 97 5.59 -7.65 -8.51
N VAL A 98 5.08 -6.44 -8.66
CA VAL A 98 5.91 -5.26 -8.89
C VAL A 98 6.53 -4.78 -7.57
N PHE A 99 5.70 -4.69 -6.53
CA PHE A 99 6.15 -4.48 -5.16
C PHE A 99 5.11 -5.02 -4.18
N MET A 100 5.53 -5.21 -2.94
CA MET A 100 4.65 -5.63 -1.87
C MET A 100 5.19 -5.16 -0.52
N TYR A 101 4.28 -5.00 0.43
CA TYR A 101 4.62 -4.78 1.83
C TYR A 101 3.52 -5.33 2.72
N ALA A 102 3.86 -5.63 3.96
CA ALA A 102 2.95 -6.28 4.88
C ALA A 102 2.40 -5.29 5.91
N PHE A 103 1.17 -5.51 6.30
CA PHE A 103 0.55 -4.88 7.47
C PHE A 103 0.13 -6.00 8.42
N ILE A 104 0.88 -6.16 9.50
CA ILE A 104 0.63 -7.18 10.53
C ILE A 104 -0.06 -6.50 11.70
N GLY A 105 -1.04 -7.16 12.29
CA GLY A 105 -1.83 -6.58 13.38
C GLY A 105 -3.28 -6.28 13.00
N PHE A 106 -3.69 -6.70 11.81
CA PHE A 106 -5.09 -6.66 11.40
C PHE A 106 -5.94 -7.52 12.35
N SER A 107 -5.42 -8.68 12.72
CA SER A 107 -5.94 -9.54 13.79
C SER A 107 -4.81 -10.42 14.31
N SER A 108 -5.04 -11.16 15.38
CA SER A 108 -4.01 -12.01 15.98
C SER A 108 -3.54 -13.16 15.08
N GLU A 109 -4.35 -13.55 14.09
CA GLU A 109 -4.08 -14.71 13.23
C GLU A 109 -3.95 -14.36 11.75
N LYS A 110 -4.17 -13.10 11.41
CA LYS A 110 -4.21 -12.66 10.02
C LYS A 110 -3.21 -11.56 9.76
N ALA A 111 -2.69 -11.54 8.56
CA ALA A 111 -1.87 -10.46 8.04
C ALA A 111 -2.51 -9.90 6.77
N VAL A 112 -2.25 -8.65 6.49
CA VAL A 112 -2.69 -8.00 5.25
C VAL A 112 -1.46 -7.72 4.41
N MET A 113 -1.49 -8.18 3.17
CA MET A 113 -0.43 -7.93 2.20
C MET A 113 -0.92 -6.90 1.20
N ILE A 114 -0.15 -5.87 1.01
CA ILE A 114 -0.40 -4.83 0.01
C ILE A 114 0.45 -5.15 -1.21
N PHE A 115 -0.19 -5.27 -2.38
CA PHE A 115 0.49 -5.63 -3.62
C PHE A 115 0.20 -4.63 -4.73
N ARG A 116 1.21 -4.42 -5.55
CA ARG A 116 1.00 -3.98 -6.93
C ARG A 116 1.50 -5.07 -7.85
N PHE A 117 0.63 -5.48 -8.78
CA PHE A 117 0.95 -6.52 -9.75
C PHE A 117 1.16 -5.93 -11.14
N SER A 118 1.79 -6.69 -12.00
CA SER A 118 1.93 -6.34 -13.42
C SER A 118 0.57 -6.20 -14.12
N ASP A 119 -0.44 -6.93 -13.62
CA ASP A 119 -1.83 -6.85 -14.07
C ASP A 119 -2.73 -7.04 -12.84
N ASN A 120 -3.17 -5.93 -12.25
CA ASN A 120 -3.99 -5.95 -11.05
C ASN A 120 -5.35 -6.62 -11.28
N ASP A 121 -5.97 -6.41 -12.44
CA ASP A 121 -7.29 -6.99 -12.72
C ASP A 121 -7.21 -8.50 -12.81
N LYS A 122 -6.19 -9.02 -13.49
CA LYS A 122 -5.96 -10.47 -13.57
C LYS A 122 -5.63 -11.05 -12.20
N ALA A 123 -4.83 -10.34 -11.42
CA ALA A 123 -4.49 -10.76 -10.05
C ALA A 123 -5.74 -10.89 -9.18
N ILE A 124 -6.67 -9.92 -9.27
CA ILE A 124 -7.93 -9.98 -8.52
C ILE A 124 -8.71 -11.24 -8.90
N GLU A 125 -8.85 -11.54 -10.19
CA GLU A 125 -9.54 -12.75 -10.64
C GLU A 125 -8.90 -14.01 -10.07
N VAL A 126 -7.58 -14.12 -10.15
CA VAL A 126 -6.83 -15.28 -9.67
C VAL A 126 -6.97 -15.44 -8.16
N LEU A 127 -6.81 -14.36 -7.41
CA LEU A 127 -6.89 -14.40 -5.95
C LEU A 127 -8.30 -14.75 -5.46
N GLN A 128 -9.32 -14.15 -6.07
CA GLN A 128 -10.72 -14.43 -5.72
C GLN A 128 -11.11 -15.85 -6.07
N ALA A 129 -10.66 -16.38 -7.20
CA ALA A 129 -10.87 -17.76 -7.57
C ALA A 129 -10.23 -18.75 -6.58
N GLY A 130 -9.12 -18.35 -5.95
CA GLY A 130 -8.45 -19.12 -4.90
C GLY A 130 -9.04 -18.93 -3.50
N GLY A 131 -10.12 -18.19 -3.36
CA GLY A 131 -10.76 -17.96 -2.06
C GLY A 131 -10.05 -16.93 -1.18
N ILE A 132 -9.14 -16.15 -1.73
CA ILE A 132 -8.42 -15.11 -0.99
C ILE A 132 -9.35 -13.92 -0.77
N LYS A 133 -9.45 -13.47 0.48
CA LYS A 133 -10.22 -12.27 0.82
C LYS A 133 -9.42 -11.02 0.45
N LEU A 134 -10.03 -10.16 -0.35
CA LEU A 134 -9.48 -8.85 -0.69
C LEU A 134 -10.24 -7.77 0.08
N LEU A 135 -9.50 -6.77 0.56
CA LEU A 135 -10.08 -5.66 1.31
C LEU A 135 -10.34 -4.48 0.38
N ASP A 136 -11.50 -3.84 0.55
CA ASP A 136 -11.83 -2.61 -0.14
C ASP A 136 -11.41 -1.37 0.66
N ALA A 137 -11.62 -0.19 0.09
CA ALA A 137 -11.27 1.07 0.74
C ALA A 137 -11.99 1.24 2.09
N LYS A 138 -13.25 0.85 2.17
CA LYS A 138 -14.03 0.96 3.41
C LYS A 138 -13.43 0.12 4.54
N ALA A 139 -12.97 -1.08 4.23
CA ALA A 139 -12.34 -1.97 5.24
C ALA A 139 -11.03 -1.37 5.78
N PHE A 140 -10.34 -0.58 4.97
CA PHE A 140 -9.13 0.14 5.39
C PHE A 140 -9.42 1.50 6.05
N GLY A 141 -10.67 1.94 6.09
CA GLY A 141 -10.99 3.27 6.58
C GLY A 141 -10.48 4.38 5.67
N ILE A 142 -10.56 4.17 4.38
CA ILE A 142 -10.13 5.11 3.34
C ILE A 142 -11.37 5.74 2.69
N LEU A 143 -11.35 7.06 2.55
CA LEU A 143 -12.39 7.78 1.84
C LEU A 143 -12.11 7.85 0.33
#